data_6180d76632d105c08772913ef03820b7
#
_entry.id   6180d76632d105c08772913ef03820b7
#
_cell.length_a   1.000
_cell.length_b   1.000
_cell.length_c   1.000
_cell.angle_alpha   90.00
_cell.angle_beta   90.00
_cell.angle_gamma   90.00
#
_symmetry.space_group_name_H-M   'P 1'
#
loop_
_entity.id
_entity.type
_entity.pdbx_description
1 polymer ?
#
loop_
_entity_poly.entity_id
_entity_poly.type
_entity_poly.pdbx_seq_one_letter_code
_entity_poly.pdbx_strand_id
1 'polypeptide(L)'
;MRLLNIRGIQRSFSIASIGQNLLFPFKFVKGYIESVFTILKFNPQVVVGTGGYASGLPLLAALLLKKKTLLQEQNSFPGITTRKLSHKVDRICIAYEGAQGHLRKTAMLTGNPIRKNLKLTDRNNACTKLGFNPNKPVIFILGGSQGSHPFNVHFSNVYDEYVEKDIQLLWQTGTGDIDWLNAEIDEPNVKLTPFIHQMSDAYSAADIVISRAGALAIEELKSCGKAMILIPFPFAAADHQTENAKSLAIENAAICISQTEMNDGFLETTIIELFKNKQKLKSLKDNAKRLSFPNALTEISDQIMELARA
;
A
#
# COMPACT_ATOMS: atom_id res chain seq x y z
N MET A 1 8.96 -22.29 2.85
CA MET A 1 8.34 -21.21 3.65
C MET A 1 7.92 -21.77 4.99
N ARG A 2 8.27 -21.13 6.10
CA ARG A 2 7.86 -21.55 7.44
C ARG A 2 6.95 -20.49 8.04
N LEU A 3 5.74 -20.85 8.42
CA LEU A 3 4.77 -19.94 9.01
C LEU A 3 4.93 -19.96 10.53
N LEU A 4 5.10 -18.78 11.13
CA LEU A 4 5.04 -18.61 12.59
C LEU A 4 3.59 -18.30 12.96
N ASN A 5 3.03 -19.04 13.93
CA ASN A 5 1.68 -18.81 14.42
C ASN A 5 1.65 -17.65 15.42
N ILE A 6 1.89 -16.45 14.92
CA ILE A 6 1.93 -15.22 15.70
C ILE A 6 0.80 -14.32 15.23
N ARG A 7 -0.04 -13.85 16.14
CA ARG A 7 -1.02 -12.79 15.91
C ARG A 7 -0.68 -11.60 16.79
N GLY A 8 -0.93 -10.39 16.32
CA GLY A 8 -0.82 -9.18 17.13
C GLY A 8 -1.82 -9.20 18.30
N ILE A 9 -1.54 -8.40 19.32
CA ILE A 9 -2.47 -8.20 20.43
C ILE A 9 -3.75 -7.59 19.89
N GLN A 10 -4.87 -8.25 20.19
CA GLN A 10 -6.20 -7.78 19.81
C GLN A 10 -6.60 -6.59 20.68
N ARG A 11 -7.01 -5.49 20.07
CA ARG A 11 -7.39 -4.26 20.78
C ARG A 11 -8.87 -4.20 21.15
N SER A 12 -9.68 -5.18 20.74
CA SER A 12 -11.10 -5.25 21.12
C SER A 12 -11.27 -5.90 22.48
N PHE A 13 -12.27 -5.44 23.25
CA PHE A 13 -12.61 -5.95 24.58
C PHE A 13 -13.63 -7.11 24.52
N SER A 14 -13.70 -7.87 23.43
CA SER A 14 -14.55 -9.06 23.38
C SER A 14 -13.95 -10.21 24.19
N ILE A 15 -14.81 -11.10 24.73
CA ILE A 15 -14.38 -12.29 25.49
C ILE A 15 -13.39 -13.15 24.69
N ALA A 16 -13.64 -13.30 23.38
CA ALA A 16 -12.74 -14.00 22.46
C ALA A 16 -11.36 -13.32 22.37
N SER A 17 -11.30 -11.98 22.39
CA SER A 17 -10.06 -11.20 22.34
C SER A 17 -9.28 -11.30 23.65
N ILE A 18 -9.97 -11.32 24.78
CA ILE A 18 -9.37 -11.50 26.12
C ILE A 18 -8.72 -12.90 26.20
N GLY A 19 -9.42 -13.95 25.80
CA GLY A 19 -8.87 -15.31 25.73
C GLY A 19 -7.65 -15.44 24.80
N GLN A 20 -7.69 -14.79 23.64
CA GLN A 20 -6.56 -14.76 22.70
C GLN A 20 -5.36 -13.97 23.25
N ASN A 21 -5.60 -12.88 23.97
CA ASN A 21 -4.56 -12.09 24.59
C ASN A 21 -3.90 -12.82 25.79
N LEU A 22 -4.66 -13.66 26.52
CA LEU A 22 -4.12 -14.48 27.61
C LEU A 22 -3.15 -15.55 27.07
N LEU A 23 -3.38 -16.07 25.86
CA LEU A 23 -2.49 -17.02 25.18
C LEU A 23 -1.30 -16.33 24.48
N PHE A 24 -1.29 -14.99 24.39
CA PHE A 24 -0.24 -14.26 23.70
C PHE A 24 1.17 -14.52 24.25
N PRO A 25 1.43 -14.50 25.60
CA PRO A 25 2.77 -14.79 26.13
C PRO A 25 3.30 -16.15 25.70
N PHE A 26 2.46 -17.19 25.73
CA PHE A 26 2.85 -18.54 25.33
C PHE A 26 3.14 -18.61 23.82
N LYS A 27 2.32 -17.99 22.99
CA LYS A 27 2.56 -17.91 21.53
C LYS A 27 3.81 -17.11 21.21
N PHE A 28 4.06 -16.03 21.96
CA PHE A 28 5.25 -15.21 21.83
C PHE A 28 6.51 -16.02 22.15
N VAL A 29 6.56 -16.70 23.29
CA VAL A 29 7.71 -17.53 23.71
C VAL A 29 7.92 -18.66 22.69
N LYS A 30 6.86 -19.38 22.31
CA LYS A 30 6.95 -20.44 21.30
C LYS A 30 7.49 -19.91 19.97
N GLY A 31 6.92 -18.83 19.44
CA GLY A 31 7.35 -18.23 18.18
C GLY A 31 8.80 -17.69 18.25
N TYR A 32 9.22 -17.19 19.41
CA TYR A 32 10.60 -16.76 19.62
C TYR A 32 11.57 -17.94 19.57
N ILE A 33 11.27 -19.03 20.30
CA ILE A 33 12.05 -20.27 20.27
C ILE A 33 12.13 -20.86 18.86
N GLU A 34 10.99 -20.92 18.16
CA GLU A 34 10.92 -21.38 16.76
C GLU A 34 11.80 -20.51 15.82
N SER A 35 11.82 -19.18 16.07
CA SER A 35 12.66 -18.25 15.33
C SER A 35 14.15 -18.51 15.57
N VAL A 36 14.54 -18.72 16.85
CA VAL A 36 15.93 -19.07 17.22
C VAL A 36 16.37 -20.36 16.53
N PHE A 37 15.59 -21.45 16.65
CA PHE A 37 15.92 -22.71 15.98
C PHE A 37 15.97 -22.58 14.45
N THR A 38 15.09 -21.78 13.87
CA THR A 38 15.07 -21.55 12.42
C THR A 38 16.34 -20.85 11.98
N ILE A 39 16.78 -19.80 12.69
CA ILE A 39 18.00 -19.05 12.38
C ILE A 39 19.24 -19.93 12.59
N LEU A 40 19.31 -20.70 13.67
CA LEU A 40 20.41 -21.63 13.90
C LEU A 40 20.53 -22.68 12.79
N LYS A 41 19.39 -23.27 12.40
CA LYS A 41 19.37 -24.31 11.35
C LYS A 41 19.70 -23.76 9.96
N PHE A 42 19.15 -22.59 9.61
CA PHE A 42 19.35 -21.96 8.29
C PHE A 42 20.69 -21.23 8.20
N ASN A 43 21.20 -20.75 9.34
CA ASN A 43 22.46 -20.01 9.50
C ASN A 43 22.62 -18.83 8.52
N PRO A 44 21.66 -17.89 8.45
CA PRO A 44 21.74 -16.76 7.51
C PRO A 44 22.86 -15.80 7.89
N GLN A 45 23.45 -15.12 6.89
CA GLN A 45 24.36 -14.00 7.13
C GLN A 45 23.59 -12.76 7.61
N VAL A 46 22.41 -12.50 7.04
CA VAL A 46 21.58 -11.34 7.38
C VAL A 46 20.13 -11.77 7.61
N VAL A 47 19.49 -11.21 8.61
CA VAL A 47 18.03 -11.35 8.86
C VAL A 47 17.35 -10.03 8.54
N VAL A 48 16.41 -10.06 7.60
CA VAL A 48 15.68 -8.89 7.14
C VAL A 48 14.28 -8.90 7.72
N GLY A 49 13.89 -7.82 8.40
CA GLY A 49 12.52 -7.58 8.87
C GLY A 49 11.83 -6.53 8.02
N THR A 50 10.64 -6.85 7.52
CA THR A 50 9.83 -5.94 6.69
C THR A 50 8.65 -5.33 7.45
N GLY A 51 8.84 -5.04 8.74
CA GLY A 51 7.79 -4.49 9.59
C GLY A 51 6.76 -5.52 10.07
N GLY A 52 5.74 -5.05 10.76
CA GLY A 52 4.68 -5.89 11.31
C GLY A 52 5.13 -6.79 12.48
N TYR A 53 4.17 -7.51 13.05
CA TYR A 53 4.44 -8.43 14.18
C TYR A 53 5.26 -9.64 13.77
N ALA A 54 5.10 -10.10 12.53
CA ALA A 54 5.76 -11.30 12.03
C ALA A 54 7.29 -11.15 11.96
N SER A 55 7.79 -9.94 11.73
CA SER A 55 9.23 -9.65 11.67
C SER A 55 9.89 -9.46 13.04
N GLY A 56 9.11 -9.15 14.08
CA GLY A 56 9.63 -8.82 15.41
C GLY A 56 10.40 -9.96 16.07
N LEU A 57 9.82 -11.15 16.10
CA LEU A 57 10.45 -12.31 16.76
C LEU A 57 11.69 -12.84 16.02
N PRO A 58 11.68 -12.98 14.68
CA PRO A 58 12.90 -13.29 13.95
C PRO A 58 14.04 -12.29 14.14
N LEU A 59 13.73 -10.98 14.15
CA LEU A 59 14.74 -9.96 14.42
C LEU A 59 15.29 -10.03 15.85
N LEU A 60 14.43 -10.24 16.86
CA LEU A 60 14.89 -10.43 18.25
C LEU A 60 15.78 -11.68 18.38
N ALA A 61 15.42 -12.77 17.73
CA ALA A 61 16.21 -13.99 17.70
C ALA A 61 17.56 -13.78 16.99
N ALA A 62 17.57 -13.03 15.89
CA ALA A 62 18.78 -12.66 15.16
C ALA A 62 19.74 -11.84 16.04
N LEU A 63 19.20 -10.85 16.76
CA LEU A 63 19.96 -10.02 17.69
C LEU A 63 20.57 -10.85 18.83
N LEU A 64 19.83 -11.80 19.40
CA LEU A 64 20.35 -12.73 20.42
C LEU A 64 21.50 -13.56 19.85
N LEU A 65 21.37 -14.04 18.63
CA LEU A 65 22.36 -14.88 17.95
C LEU A 65 23.49 -14.07 17.28
N LYS A 66 23.54 -12.76 17.52
CA LYS A 66 24.53 -11.82 16.94
C LYS A 66 24.61 -11.90 15.41
N LYS A 67 23.47 -12.18 14.75
CA LYS A 67 23.36 -12.12 13.29
C LYS A 67 23.15 -10.69 12.84
N LYS A 68 23.66 -10.35 11.66
CA LYS A 68 23.42 -9.05 11.04
C LYS A 68 21.92 -8.87 10.75
N THR A 69 21.44 -7.66 10.95
CA THR A 69 20.00 -7.34 10.88
C THR A 69 19.74 -6.09 10.05
N LEU A 70 18.75 -6.17 9.17
CA LEU A 70 18.21 -5.03 8.46
C LEU A 70 16.71 -4.94 8.68
N LEU A 71 16.20 -3.73 8.88
CA LEU A 71 14.79 -3.46 9.02
C LEU A 71 14.35 -2.51 7.88
N GLN A 72 13.32 -2.89 7.14
CA GLN A 72 12.70 -2.04 6.12
C GLN A 72 11.31 -1.63 6.60
N GLU A 73 11.05 -0.32 6.68
CA GLU A 73 9.76 0.26 7.06
C GLU A 73 9.06 0.86 5.85
N GLN A 74 7.84 0.41 5.58
CA GLN A 74 7.09 0.78 4.41
C GLN A 74 6.26 2.06 4.60
N ASN A 75 5.90 2.41 5.83
CA ASN A 75 4.92 3.45 6.13
C ASN A 75 5.59 4.74 6.64
N SER A 76 4.90 5.86 6.47
CA SER A 76 5.32 7.15 7.02
C SER A 76 5.30 7.16 8.55
N PHE A 77 4.35 6.42 9.17
CA PHE A 77 4.34 6.17 10.61
C PHE A 77 4.78 4.73 10.90
N PRO A 78 6.00 4.53 11.47
CA PRO A 78 6.56 3.21 11.70
C PRO A 78 5.76 2.38 12.70
N GLY A 79 5.64 1.09 12.42
CA GLY A 79 5.02 0.13 13.32
C GLY A 79 5.75 0.00 14.66
N ILE A 80 5.09 -0.56 15.69
CA ILE A 80 5.67 -0.74 17.04
C ILE A 80 6.96 -1.55 16.99
N THR A 81 7.02 -2.59 16.18
CA THR A 81 8.20 -3.43 16.00
C THR A 81 9.40 -2.60 15.51
N THR A 82 9.19 -1.81 14.45
CA THR A 82 10.21 -0.93 13.89
C THR A 82 10.70 0.07 14.93
N ARG A 83 9.79 0.79 15.59
CA ARG A 83 10.15 1.80 16.59
C ARG A 83 10.93 1.21 17.77
N LYS A 84 10.53 0.02 18.25
CA LYS A 84 11.21 -0.63 19.40
C LYS A 84 12.55 -1.26 19.03
N LEU A 85 12.72 -1.76 17.81
CA LEU A 85 13.96 -2.42 17.40
C LEU A 85 14.93 -1.48 16.69
N SER A 86 14.52 -0.28 16.31
CA SER A 86 15.34 0.67 15.54
C SER A 86 16.72 0.94 16.11
N HIS A 87 16.89 0.96 17.44
CA HIS A 87 18.17 1.21 18.09
C HIS A 87 19.08 -0.05 18.17
N LYS A 88 18.53 -1.24 17.89
CA LYS A 88 19.25 -2.52 18.05
C LYS A 88 19.72 -3.13 16.73
N VAL A 89 18.97 -2.88 15.64
CA VAL A 89 19.30 -3.44 14.34
C VAL A 89 20.50 -2.75 13.71
N ASP A 90 21.22 -3.44 12.83
CA ASP A 90 22.42 -2.90 12.19
C ASP A 90 22.08 -1.79 11.20
N ARG A 91 21.07 -1.99 10.34
CA ARG A 91 20.61 -1.00 9.35
C ARG A 91 19.10 -0.87 9.31
N ILE A 92 18.63 0.33 8.91
CA ILE A 92 17.21 0.63 8.70
C ILE A 92 17.08 1.31 7.34
N CYS A 93 16.13 0.80 6.54
CA CYS A 93 15.65 1.42 5.31
C CYS A 93 14.23 1.93 5.54
N ILE A 94 13.93 3.14 5.13
CA ILE A 94 12.61 3.76 5.25
C ILE A 94 12.09 4.21 3.89
N ALA A 95 10.77 4.22 3.74
CA ALA A 95 10.12 4.67 2.51
C ALA A 95 9.66 6.12 2.55
N TYR A 96 9.55 6.70 3.72
CA TYR A 96 9.11 8.07 3.94
C TYR A 96 10.07 8.79 4.91
N GLU A 97 10.46 10.00 4.58
CA GLU A 97 11.37 10.80 5.40
C GLU A 97 10.79 11.04 6.81
N GLY A 98 9.48 11.28 6.90
CA GLY A 98 8.77 11.47 8.18
C GLY A 98 8.92 10.30 9.16
N ALA A 99 9.18 9.09 8.68
CA ALA A 99 9.43 7.93 9.53
C ALA A 99 10.67 8.12 10.44
N GLN A 100 11.68 8.88 9.99
CA GLN A 100 12.92 9.11 10.75
C GLN A 100 12.68 9.71 12.14
N GLY A 101 11.71 10.63 12.26
CA GLY A 101 11.39 11.27 13.56
C GLY A 101 10.91 10.30 14.64
N HIS A 102 10.50 9.09 14.28
CA HIS A 102 10.02 8.06 15.20
C HIS A 102 11.07 6.97 15.50
N LEU A 103 12.26 7.07 14.92
CA LEU A 103 13.34 6.09 15.05
C LEU A 103 14.45 6.62 15.97
N ARG A 104 15.10 5.70 16.67
CA ARG A 104 16.21 6.02 17.56
C ARG A 104 17.59 5.91 16.91
N LYS A 105 17.64 5.57 15.64
CA LYS A 105 18.84 5.42 14.82
C LYS A 105 18.60 6.03 13.46
N THR A 106 19.63 6.60 12.86
CA THR A 106 19.57 7.11 11.50
C THR A 106 19.20 5.99 10.53
N ALA A 107 18.21 6.25 9.68
CA ALA A 107 17.74 5.35 8.65
C ALA A 107 18.09 5.90 7.26
N MET A 108 18.19 5.01 6.29
CA MET A 108 18.40 5.35 4.88
C MET A 108 17.03 5.50 4.20
N LEU A 109 16.81 6.59 3.52
CA LEU A 109 15.62 6.81 2.71
C LEU A 109 15.80 6.10 1.35
N THR A 110 15.23 4.91 1.22
CA THR A 110 15.35 4.05 0.03
C THR A 110 14.06 3.92 -0.75
N GLY A 111 12.93 4.31 -0.17
CA GLY A 111 11.61 4.04 -0.74
C GLY A 111 11.14 2.60 -0.50
N ASN A 112 10.02 2.25 -1.13
CA ASN A 112 9.48 0.89 -1.12
C ASN A 112 9.82 0.16 -2.43
N PRO A 113 10.24 -1.12 -2.37
CA PRO A 113 10.44 -1.91 -3.58
C PRO A 113 9.10 -2.23 -4.23
N ILE A 114 8.98 -1.94 -5.52
CA ILE A 114 7.84 -2.30 -6.34
C ILE A 114 8.17 -3.47 -7.26
N ARG A 115 7.13 -4.04 -7.88
CA ARG A 115 7.30 -5.13 -8.86
C ARG A 115 8.12 -4.68 -10.07
N LYS A 116 9.11 -5.46 -10.48
CA LYS A 116 10.02 -5.13 -11.61
C LYS A 116 9.31 -4.95 -12.94
N ASN A 117 8.17 -5.59 -13.14
CA ASN A 117 7.44 -5.62 -14.41
C ASN A 117 6.45 -4.46 -14.55
N LEU A 118 6.43 -3.51 -13.62
CA LEU A 118 5.54 -2.35 -13.70
C LEU A 118 6.13 -1.31 -14.65
N LYS A 119 5.88 -1.51 -15.94
CA LYS A 119 6.24 -0.56 -17.00
C LYS A 119 4.96 -0.06 -17.66
N LEU A 120 4.80 1.26 -17.72
CA LEU A 120 3.69 1.86 -18.46
C LEU A 120 3.82 1.52 -19.96
N THR A 121 2.70 1.19 -20.57
CA THR A 121 2.54 1.02 -22.00
C THR A 121 1.93 2.28 -22.61
N ASP A 122 1.80 2.30 -23.93
CA ASP A 122 1.05 3.36 -24.61
C ASP A 122 -0.42 3.35 -24.15
N ARG A 123 -0.97 4.56 -23.89
CA ARG A 123 -2.34 4.74 -23.39
C ARG A 123 -3.38 4.15 -24.33
N ASN A 124 -3.23 4.39 -25.64
CA ASN A 124 -4.21 3.93 -26.62
C ASN A 124 -4.26 2.39 -26.63
N ASN A 125 -3.08 1.76 -26.62
CA ASN A 125 -2.99 0.30 -26.53
C ASN A 125 -3.60 -0.24 -25.23
N ALA A 126 -3.34 0.42 -24.10
CA ALA A 126 -3.90 0.02 -22.82
C ALA A 126 -5.42 0.15 -22.77
N CYS A 127 -5.97 1.28 -23.24
CA CYS A 127 -7.40 1.49 -23.36
C CYS A 127 -8.06 0.45 -24.26
N THR A 128 -7.49 0.19 -25.44
CA THR A 128 -8.02 -0.82 -26.39
C THR A 128 -8.07 -2.21 -25.75
N LYS A 129 -7.01 -2.64 -25.07
CA LYS A 129 -6.98 -3.93 -24.37
C LYS A 129 -8.04 -4.03 -23.26
N LEU A 130 -8.33 -2.92 -22.61
CA LEU A 130 -9.35 -2.84 -21.56
C LEU A 130 -10.76 -2.66 -22.13
N GLY A 131 -10.93 -2.45 -23.44
CA GLY A 131 -12.21 -2.21 -24.08
C GLY A 131 -12.69 -0.76 -23.91
N PHE A 132 -11.80 0.18 -23.64
CA PHE A 132 -12.09 1.60 -23.45
C PHE A 132 -11.77 2.44 -24.68
N ASN A 133 -12.46 3.57 -24.80
CA ASN A 133 -12.15 4.60 -25.78
C ASN A 133 -10.96 5.46 -25.26
N PRO A 134 -9.82 5.50 -25.98
CA PRO A 134 -8.65 6.25 -25.52
C PRO A 134 -8.84 7.78 -25.49
N ASN A 135 -9.87 8.30 -26.15
CA ASN A 135 -10.18 9.73 -26.18
C ASN A 135 -11.06 10.17 -24.99
N LYS A 136 -11.57 9.24 -24.20
CA LYS A 136 -12.37 9.53 -23.00
C LYS A 136 -11.52 9.44 -21.74
N PRO A 137 -11.83 10.21 -20.68
CA PRO A 137 -11.19 10.08 -19.37
C PRO A 137 -11.42 8.69 -18.78
N VAL A 138 -10.43 8.18 -18.04
CA VAL A 138 -10.53 6.92 -17.31
C VAL A 138 -10.20 7.12 -15.84
N ILE A 139 -11.12 6.73 -14.97
CA ILE A 139 -10.89 6.61 -13.52
C ILE A 139 -10.62 5.15 -13.21
N PHE A 140 -9.54 4.89 -12.47
CA PHE A 140 -9.26 3.56 -11.93
C PHE A 140 -9.57 3.52 -10.43
N ILE A 141 -10.55 2.71 -10.05
CA ILE A 141 -10.99 2.48 -8.67
C ILE A 141 -10.28 1.22 -8.14
N LEU A 142 -9.39 1.40 -7.16
CA LEU A 142 -8.52 0.36 -6.62
C LEU A 142 -8.73 0.20 -5.10
N GLY A 143 -9.61 -0.72 -4.71
CA GLY A 143 -9.89 -1.03 -3.30
C GLY A 143 -8.80 -1.82 -2.57
N GLY A 144 -7.70 -2.18 -3.26
CA GLY A 144 -6.67 -3.11 -2.78
C GLY A 144 -6.89 -4.53 -3.29
N SER A 145 -6.02 -5.48 -2.91
CA SER A 145 -6.05 -6.87 -3.42
C SER A 145 -7.32 -7.66 -3.07
N GLN A 146 -8.01 -7.28 -2.01
CA GLN A 146 -9.27 -7.91 -1.58
C GLN A 146 -10.51 -7.11 -2.02
N GLY A 147 -10.30 -5.98 -2.70
CA GLY A 147 -11.34 -5.00 -2.93
C GLY A 147 -11.63 -4.15 -1.69
N SER A 148 -12.65 -3.31 -1.78
CA SER A 148 -13.11 -2.47 -0.68
C SER A 148 -14.64 -2.35 -0.75
N HIS A 149 -15.34 -3.10 0.10
CA HIS A 149 -16.80 -3.03 0.16
C HIS A 149 -17.34 -1.60 0.29
N PRO A 150 -16.80 -0.70 1.14
CA PRO A 150 -17.24 0.69 1.17
C PRO A 150 -17.05 1.45 -0.15
N PHE A 151 -16.01 1.14 -0.94
CA PHE A 151 -15.86 1.69 -2.28
C PHE A 151 -16.94 1.15 -3.21
N ASN A 152 -17.16 -0.17 -3.15
CA ASN A 152 -18.11 -0.85 -4.02
C ASN A 152 -19.53 -0.32 -3.82
N VAL A 153 -19.96 -0.17 -2.56
CA VAL A 153 -21.26 0.42 -2.22
C VAL A 153 -21.35 1.88 -2.65
N HIS A 154 -20.31 2.68 -2.42
CA HIS A 154 -20.31 4.09 -2.82
C HIS A 154 -20.43 4.25 -4.33
N PHE A 155 -19.51 3.59 -5.08
CA PHE A 155 -19.48 3.75 -6.53
C PHE A 155 -20.66 3.11 -7.25
N SER A 156 -21.31 2.09 -6.69
CA SER A 156 -22.56 1.54 -7.25
C SER A 156 -23.72 2.54 -7.20
N ASN A 157 -23.67 3.51 -6.29
CA ASN A 157 -24.70 4.54 -6.19
C ASN A 157 -24.44 5.79 -7.06
N VAL A 158 -23.22 5.95 -7.59
CA VAL A 158 -22.81 7.19 -8.28
C VAL A 158 -22.12 6.96 -9.64
N TYR A 159 -21.98 5.72 -10.10
CA TYR A 159 -21.23 5.42 -11.34
C TYR A 159 -21.87 6.08 -12.57
N ASP A 160 -23.19 6.18 -12.60
CA ASP A 160 -23.98 6.80 -13.67
C ASP A 160 -23.65 8.29 -13.84
N GLU A 161 -23.40 9.02 -12.76
CA GLU A 161 -22.97 10.42 -12.82
C GLU A 161 -21.64 10.59 -13.59
N TYR A 162 -20.74 9.61 -13.52
CA TYR A 162 -19.49 9.63 -14.29
C TYR A 162 -19.72 9.27 -15.75
N VAL A 163 -20.55 8.25 -16.00
CA VAL A 163 -20.90 7.80 -17.35
C VAL A 163 -21.61 8.89 -18.14
N GLU A 164 -22.55 9.62 -17.55
CA GLU A 164 -23.22 10.79 -18.14
C GLU A 164 -22.24 11.91 -18.54
N LYS A 165 -21.09 11.98 -17.92
CA LYS A 165 -19.99 12.93 -18.24
C LYS A 165 -18.93 12.33 -19.16
N ASP A 166 -19.22 11.23 -19.85
CA ASP A 166 -18.31 10.55 -20.75
C ASP A 166 -17.03 10.01 -20.07
N ILE A 167 -17.08 9.74 -18.76
CA ILE A 167 -15.95 9.18 -17.99
C ILE A 167 -16.10 7.67 -17.93
N GLN A 168 -15.02 6.96 -18.18
CA GLN A 168 -14.94 5.49 -18.12
C GLN A 168 -14.37 5.04 -16.77
N LEU A 169 -14.89 3.95 -16.23
CA LEU A 169 -14.51 3.41 -14.93
C LEU A 169 -13.85 2.03 -15.09
N LEU A 170 -12.59 1.91 -14.70
CA LEU A 170 -11.94 0.63 -14.44
C LEU A 170 -12.02 0.36 -12.94
N TRP A 171 -12.69 -0.74 -12.55
CA TRP A 171 -13.00 -0.92 -11.14
C TRP A 171 -12.60 -2.32 -10.66
N GLN A 172 -11.57 -2.37 -9.77
CA GLN A 172 -11.20 -3.59 -9.08
C GLN A 172 -12.03 -3.76 -7.81
N THR A 173 -13.03 -4.62 -7.89
CA THR A 173 -14.05 -4.82 -6.85
C THR A 173 -13.61 -5.76 -5.72
N GLY A 174 -12.65 -6.65 -5.96
CA GLY A 174 -12.40 -7.83 -5.13
C GLY A 174 -13.38 -8.97 -5.45
N THR A 175 -13.09 -10.15 -4.92
CA THR A 175 -13.91 -11.35 -5.16
C THR A 175 -15.21 -11.39 -4.35
N GLY A 176 -15.30 -10.58 -3.28
CA GLY A 176 -16.47 -10.61 -2.39
C GLY A 176 -17.72 -9.90 -2.95
N ASP A 177 -17.53 -8.91 -3.81
CA ASP A 177 -18.62 -8.04 -4.26
C ASP A 177 -18.88 -8.12 -5.78
N ILE A 178 -18.06 -8.84 -6.54
CA ILE A 178 -18.14 -8.85 -8.00
C ILE A 178 -19.48 -9.35 -8.53
N ASP A 179 -20.06 -10.35 -7.89
CA ASP A 179 -21.28 -11.00 -8.38
C ASP A 179 -22.49 -10.08 -8.31
N TRP A 180 -22.70 -9.38 -7.18
CA TRP A 180 -23.81 -8.46 -7.04
C TRP A 180 -23.59 -7.20 -7.89
N LEU A 181 -22.38 -6.70 -8.01
CA LEU A 181 -22.08 -5.55 -8.88
C LEU A 181 -22.36 -5.86 -10.36
N ASN A 182 -21.98 -7.05 -10.85
CA ASN A 182 -22.31 -7.47 -12.21
C ASN A 182 -23.80 -7.67 -12.45
N ALA A 183 -24.58 -7.95 -11.40
CA ALA A 183 -26.03 -8.07 -11.50
C ALA A 183 -26.73 -6.69 -11.56
N GLU A 184 -26.12 -5.66 -11.01
CA GLU A 184 -26.68 -4.30 -10.95
C GLU A 184 -26.17 -3.38 -12.06
N ILE A 185 -24.93 -3.57 -12.52
CA ILE A 185 -24.25 -2.65 -13.45
C ILE A 185 -24.00 -3.36 -14.79
N ASP A 186 -24.80 -2.98 -15.79
CA ASP A 186 -24.60 -3.38 -17.19
C ASP A 186 -24.35 -2.12 -18.04
N GLU A 187 -23.13 -1.57 -17.95
CA GLU A 187 -22.76 -0.30 -18.56
C GLU A 187 -21.41 -0.44 -19.30
N PRO A 188 -21.38 -0.23 -20.64
CA PRO A 188 -20.16 -0.42 -21.46
C PRO A 188 -18.95 0.45 -21.03
N ASN A 189 -19.20 1.60 -20.41
CA ASN A 189 -18.14 2.48 -19.90
C ASN A 189 -17.64 2.08 -18.49
N VAL A 190 -18.20 1.02 -17.90
CA VAL A 190 -17.80 0.50 -16.57
C VAL A 190 -17.24 -0.90 -16.74
N LYS A 191 -15.97 -1.10 -16.41
CA LYS A 191 -15.35 -2.41 -16.40
C LYS A 191 -15.10 -2.89 -14.99
N LEU A 192 -15.93 -3.81 -14.52
CA LEU A 192 -15.79 -4.49 -13.24
C LEU A 192 -14.83 -5.67 -13.37
N THR A 193 -13.94 -5.84 -12.39
CA THR A 193 -13.05 -6.99 -12.32
C THR A 193 -12.72 -7.33 -10.87
N PRO A 194 -12.74 -8.61 -10.48
CA PRO A 194 -12.40 -8.99 -9.12
C PRO A 194 -10.92 -8.73 -8.79
N PHE A 195 -10.05 -8.86 -9.79
CA PHE A 195 -8.61 -8.65 -9.60
C PHE A 195 -7.90 -8.34 -10.94
N ILE A 196 -7.03 -7.33 -10.93
CA ILE A 196 -6.24 -6.93 -12.10
C ILE A 196 -4.85 -7.55 -12.03
N HIS A 197 -4.56 -8.46 -12.94
CA HIS A 197 -3.24 -9.09 -13.06
C HIS A 197 -2.23 -8.18 -13.78
N GLN A 198 -2.67 -7.46 -14.80
CA GLN A 198 -1.85 -6.58 -15.64
C GLN A 198 -1.99 -5.11 -15.18
N MET A 199 -1.43 -4.79 -14.01
CA MET A 199 -1.49 -3.43 -13.45
C MET A 199 -0.86 -2.37 -14.37
N SER A 200 0.10 -2.76 -15.23
CA SER A 200 0.70 -1.84 -16.21
C SER A 200 -0.33 -1.27 -17.17
N ASP A 201 -1.24 -2.08 -17.69
CA ASP A 201 -2.29 -1.62 -18.60
C ASP A 201 -3.31 -0.75 -17.83
N ALA A 202 -3.70 -1.15 -16.61
CA ALA A 202 -4.61 -0.38 -15.78
C ALA A 202 -4.06 1.03 -15.47
N TYR A 203 -2.81 1.09 -15.00
CA TYR A 203 -2.17 2.38 -14.75
C TYR A 203 -1.94 3.18 -16.04
N SER A 204 -1.62 2.54 -17.18
CA SER A 204 -1.42 3.26 -18.43
C SER A 204 -2.71 3.93 -18.93
N ALA A 205 -3.85 3.24 -18.83
CA ALA A 205 -5.14 3.78 -19.23
C ALA A 205 -5.65 4.90 -18.30
N ALA A 206 -5.40 4.79 -16.99
CA ALA A 206 -5.97 5.67 -15.98
C ALA A 206 -5.44 7.11 -16.04
N ASP A 207 -6.34 8.10 -15.94
CA ASP A 207 -6.03 9.51 -15.74
C ASP A 207 -5.97 9.87 -14.25
N ILE A 208 -6.92 9.33 -13.47
CA ILE A 208 -7.01 9.46 -12.01
C ILE A 208 -7.12 8.06 -11.43
N VAL A 209 -6.43 7.81 -10.33
CA VAL A 209 -6.57 6.56 -9.57
C VAL A 209 -7.12 6.88 -8.19
N ILE A 210 -8.23 6.23 -7.84
CA ILE A 210 -8.82 6.30 -6.50
C ILE A 210 -8.40 5.03 -5.76
N SER A 211 -7.68 5.17 -4.65
CA SER A 211 -7.09 4.00 -3.99
C SER A 211 -7.11 4.11 -2.47
N ARG A 212 -7.06 2.96 -1.79
CA ARG A 212 -6.62 2.91 -0.40
C ARG A 212 -5.16 3.36 -0.29
N ALA A 213 -4.79 3.98 0.85
CA ALA A 213 -3.45 4.52 1.06
C ALA A 213 -2.43 3.47 1.57
N GLY A 214 -2.46 2.28 0.97
CA GLY A 214 -1.48 1.23 1.23
C GLY A 214 -0.10 1.60 0.68
N ALA A 215 0.94 1.40 1.46
CA ALA A 215 2.30 1.87 1.15
C ALA A 215 2.84 1.40 -0.22
N LEU A 216 2.60 0.13 -0.59
CA LEU A 216 3.06 -0.41 -1.87
C LEU A 216 2.23 0.10 -3.05
N ALA A 217 0.91 0.25 -2.88
CA ALA A 217 0.04 0.84 -3.92
C ALA A 217 0.45 2.29 -4.21
N ILE A 218 0.70 3.07 -3.16
CA ILE A 218 1.22 4.44 -3.27
C ILE A 218 2.54 4.46 -4.04
N GLU A 219 3.47 3.57 -3.73
CA GLU A 219 4.78 3.56 -4.40
C GLU A 219 4.65 3.21 -5.89
N GLU A 220 3.76 2.27 -6.24
CA GLU A 220 3.44 1.99 -7.64
C GLU A 220 2.84 3.21 -8.35
N LEU A 221 1.89 3.91 -7.72
CA LEU A 221 1.26 5.12 -8.25
C LEU A 221 2.27 6.25 -8.45
N LYS A 222 3.15 6.49 -7.48
CA LYS A 222 4.26 7.44 -7.60
C LYS A 222 5.18 7.07 -8.76
N SER A 223 5.60 5.82 -8.81
CA SER A 223 6.48 5.31 -9.87
C SER A 223 5.89 5.45 -11.26
N CYS A 224 4.57 5.32 -11.38
CA CYS A 224 3.83 5.52 -12.62
C CYS A 224 3.45 6.99 -12.89
N GLY A 225 3.73 7.92 -11.98
CA GLY A 225 3.36 9.33 -12.11
C GLY A 225 1.85 9.52 -12.26
N LYS A 226 1.06 8.86 -11.42
CA LYS A 226 -0.41 8.93 -11.48
C LYS A 226 -0.96 10.01 -10.56
N ALA A 227 -1.96 10.75 -11.05
CA ALA A 227 -2.78 11.54 -10.16
C ALA A 227 -3.60 10.60 -9.29
N MET A 228 -3.52 10.76 -7.98
CA MET A 228 -4.15 9.84 -7.04
C MET A 228 -5.02 10.58 -6.02
N ILE A 229 -6.20 10.02 -5.79
CA ILE A 229 -7.07 10.36 -4.67
C ILE A 229 -6.97 9.19 -3.70
N LEU A 230 -6.43 9.46 -2.52
CA LEU A 230 -6.20 8.45 -1.50
C LEU A 230 -7.28 8.52 -0.44
N ILE A 231 -7.96 7.38 -0.25
CA ILE A 231 -9.00 7.21 0.77
C ILE A 231 -8.48 6.19 1.79
N PRO A 232 -7.87 6.64 2.89
CA PRO A 232 -7.29 5.76 3.90
C PRO A 232 -8.30 4.77 4.47
N PHE A 233 -7.85 3.55 4.77
CA PHE A 233 -8.66 2.57 5.49
C PHE A 233 -8.72 2.98 6.98
N PRO A 234 -9.91 3.29 7.54
CA PRO A 234 -10.04 3.88 8.88
C PRO A 234 -9.61 2.95 10.03
N PHE A 235 -9.56 1.64 9.77
CA PHE A 235 -9.13 0.65 10.76
C PHE A 235 -7.70 0.16 10.55
N ALA A 236 -6.90 0.90 9.79
CA ALA A 236 -5.49 0.59 9.57
C ALA A 236 -4.71 0.61 10.90
N ALA A 237 -3.81 -0.34 11.09
CA ALA A 237 -3.03 -0.45 12.32
C ALA A 237 -2.23 0.84 12.57
N ALA A 238 -2.42 1.46 13.75
CA ALA A 238 -1.79 2.73 14.11
C ALA A 238 -2.04 3.87 13.11
N ASP A 239 -3.16 3.80 12.39
CA ASP A 239 -3.59 4.79 11.41
C ASP A 239 -2.57 5.11 10.30
N HIS A 240 -1.70 4.13 9.99
CA HIS A 240 -0.60 4.34 9.05
C HIS A 240 -1.06 4.75 7.64
N GLN A 241 -2.28 4.37 7.20
CA GLN A 241 -2.77 4.77 5.89
C GLN A 241 -3.11 6.26 5.83
N THR A 242 -3.70 6.81 6.88
CA THR A 242 -3.96 8.25 6.98
C THR A 242 -2.64 9.04 6.94
N GLU A 243 -1.64 8.59 7.69
CA GLU A 243 -0.33 9.25 7.70
C GLU A 243 0.39 9.13 6.34
N ASN A 244 0.29 7.99 5.66
CA ASN A 244 0.82 7.84 4.29
C ASN A 244 0.14 8.83 3.32
N ALA A 245 -1.19 8.94 3.35
CA ALA A 245 -1.94 9.83 2.47
C ALA A 245 -1.63 11.31 2.75
N LYS A 246 -1.61 11.71 4.03
CA LYS A 246 -1.29 13.08 4.45
C LYS A 246 0.12 13.49 4.02
N SER A 247 1.11 12.62 4.15
CA SER A 247 2.49 12.93 3.75
C SER A 247 2.59 13.28 2.27
N LEU A 248 1.78 12.65 1.41
CA LEU A 248 1.73 12.97 -0.02
C LEU A 248 0.86 14.20 -0.33
N ALA A 249 -0.20 14.43 0.44
CA ALA A 249 -1.06 15.59 0.27
C ALA A 249 -0.30 16.89 0.60
N ILE A 250 0.54 16.90 1.63
CA ILE A 250 1.42 18.04 1.99
C ILE A 250 2.36 18.38 0.82
N GLU A 251 2.86 17.37 0.10
CA GLU A 251 3.73 17.53 -1.07
C GLU A 251 2.95 17.82 -2.38
N ASN A 252 1.64 18.01 -2.32
CA ASN A 252 0.76 18.14 -3.48
C ASN A 252 0.95 17.00 -4.52
N ALA A 253 1.22 15.78 -4.03
CA ALA A 253 1.39 14.58 -4.84
C ALA A 253 0.16 13.67 -4.82
N ALA A 254 -0.79 13.93 -3.92
CA ALA A 254 -2.07 13.25 -3.82
C ALA A 254 -3.14 14.17 -3.24
N ILE A 255 -4.41 13.80 -3.43
CA ILE A 255 -5.53 14.33 -2.64
C ILE A 255 -5.89 13.28 -1.61
N CYS A 256 -6.00 13.68 -0.35
CA CYS A 256 -6.43 12.80 0.75
C CYS A 256 -7.87 13.13 1.11
N ILE A 257 -8.76 12.14 1.02
CA ILE A 257 -10.18 12.23 1.39
C ILE A 257 -10.45 11.14 2.41
N SER A 258 -11.09 11.46 3.52
CA SER A 258 -11.51 10.44 4.49
C SER A 258 -12.66 9.59 3.95
N GLN A 259 -12.84 8.38 4.48
CA GLN A 259 -13.95 7.52 4.05
C GLN A 259 -15.35 8.13 4.36
N THR A 260 -15.45 8.98 5.37
CA THR A 260 -16.67 9.73 5.68
C THR A 260 -16.95 10.80 4.63
N GLU A 261 -15.95 11.62 4.27
CA GLU A 261 -16.07 12.65 3.22
C GLU A 261 -16.35 12.06 1.83
N MET A 262 -15.96 10.81 1.58
CA MET A 262 -16.29 10.12 0.34
C MET A 262 -17.81 10.07 0.10
N ASN A 263 -18.59 9.90 1.17
CA ASN A 263 -20.05 9.74 1.06
C ASN A 263 -20.83 11.06 1.00
N ASP A 264 -20.16 12.20 1.13
CA ASP A 264 -20.80 13.52 1.21
C ASP A 264 -20.80 14.29 -0.14
N GLY A 265 -20.52 13.59 -1.27
CA GLY A 265 -20.42 14.20 -2.61
C GLY A 265 -19.14 15.00 -2.85
N PHE A 266 -18.24 15.03 -1.87
CA PHE A 266 -16.96 15.74 -1.98
C PHE A 266 -15.99 15.05 -2.95
N LEU A 267 -16.04 13.72 -3.03
CA LEU A 267 -15.23 12.93 -3.95
C LEU A 267 -15.58 13.24 -5.41
N GLU A 268 -16.86 13.21 -5.75
CA GLU A 268 -17.40 13.48 -7.10
C GLU A 268 -17.01 14.88 -7.55
N THR A 269 -17.26 15.89 -6.69
CA THR A 269 -16.89 17.28 -6.95
C THR A 269 -15.37 17.40 -7.21
N THR A 270 -14.56 16.79 -6.37
CA THR A 270 -13.08 16.78 -6.50
C THR A 270 -12.63 16.17 -7.84
N ILE A 271 -13.21 15.05 -8.25
CA ILE A 271 -12.86 14.37 -9.50
C ILE A 271 -13.20 15.25 -10.70
N ILE A 272 -14.42 15.81 -10.74
CA ILE A 272 -14.86 16.66 -11.83
C ILE A 272 -14.03 17.94 -11.94
N GLU A 273 -13.68 18.55 -10.81
CA GLU A 273 -12.78 19.70 -10.79
C GLU A 273 -11.37 19.35 -11.32
N LEU A 274 -10.83 18.17 -10.98
CA LEU A 274 -9.54 17.72 -11.50
C LEU A 274 -9.55 17.55 -13.02
N PHE A 275 -10.62 17.00 -13.60
CA PHE A 275 -10.72 16.87 -15.05
C PHE A 275 -10.85 18.22 -15.74
N LYS A 276 -11.51 19.21 -15.11
CA LYS A 276 -11.56 20.59 -15.61
C LYS A 276 -10.25 21.34 -15.47
N ASN A 277 -9.46 21.05 -14.42
CA ASN A 277 -8.18 21.73 -14.14
C ASN A 277 -6.98 20.87 -14.55
N LYS A 278 -6.66 20.88 -15.84
CA LYS A 278 -5.54 20.12 -16.41
C LYS A 278 -4.17 20.47 -15.76
N GLN A 279 -4.00 21.71 -15.30
CA GLN A 279 -2.76 22.14 -14.64
C GLN A 279 -2.61 21.47 -13.26
N LYS A 280 -3.69 21.44 -12.46
CA LYS A 280 -3.70 20.77 -11.15
C LYS A 280 -3.48 19.27 -11.32
N LEU A 281 -4.17 18.64 -12.30
CA LEU A 281 -4.01 17.22 -12.62
C LEU A 281 -2.55 16.91 -13.01
N LYS A 282 -1.93 17.75 -13.84
CA LYS A 282 -0.51 17.60 -14.22
C LYS A 282 0.40 17.75 -13.03
N SER A 283 0.20 18.77 -12.20
CA SER A 283 1.01 19.02 -11.00
C SER A 283 1.00 17.82 -10.04
N LEU A 284 -0.17 17.20 -9.79
CA LEU A 284 -0.27 16.00 -8.97
C LEU A 284 0.57 14.85 -9.54
N LYS A 285 0.51 14.63 -10.87
CA LYS A 285 1.29 13.59 -11.56
C LYS A 285 2.79 13.84 -11.46
N ASP A 286 3.22 15.05 -11.71
CA ASP A 286 4.64 15.45 -11.68
C ASP A 286 5.22 15.35 -10.26
N ASN A 287 4.49 15.82 -9.25
CA ASN A 287 4.91 15.72 -7.85
C ASN A 287 4.94 14.26 -7.38
N ALA A 288 3.94 13.44 -7.74
CA ALA A 288 3.95 12.02 -7.43
C ALA A 288 5.20 11.34 -8.02
N LYS A 289 5.51 11.64 -9.28
CA LYS A 289 6.69 11.09 -9.96
C LYS A 289 8.00 11.53 -9.30
N ARG A 290 8.11 12.81 -8.90
CA ARG A 290 9.28 13.37 -8.21
C ARG A 290 9.58 12.64 -6.90
N LEU A 291 8.54 12.21 -6.18
CA LEU A 291 8.65 11.51 -4.90
C LEU A 291 8.86 9.98 -5.04
N SER A 292 8.97 9.45 -6.25
CA SER A 292 9.17 8.03 -6.46
C SER A 292 10.62 7.59 -6.22
N PHE A 293 10.80 6.32 -5.83
CA PHE A 293 12.11 5.70 -5.61
C PHE A 293 12.31 4.54 -6.60
N PRO A 294 12.69 4.81 -7.84
CA PRO A 294 12.78 3.76 -8.88
C PRO A 294 13.83 2.69 -8.58
N ASN A 295 14.84 3.04 -7.78
CA ASN A 295 15.96 2.16 -7.43
C ASN A 295 15.79 1.47 -6.06
N ALA A 296 14.66 1.64 -5.38
CA ALA A 296 14.45 1.12 -4.02
C ALA A 296 14.84 -0.35 -3.84
N LEU A 297 14.47 -1.20 -4.79
CA LEU A 297 14.82 -2.63 -4.73
C LEU A 297 16.34 -2.86 -4.77
N THR A 298 17.05 -2.16 -5.63
CA THR A 298 18.50 -2.28 -5.77
C THR A 298 19.18 -1.74 -4.51
N GLU A 299 18.80 -0.53 -4.07
CA GLU A 299 19.41 0.09 -2.88
C GLU A 299 19.22 -0.77 -1.62
N ILE A 300 18.00 -1.30 -1.37
CA ILE A 300 17.75 -2.20 -0.24
C ILE A 300 18.57 -3.49 -0.39
N SER A 301 18.65 -4.05 -1.61
CA SER A 301 19.43 -5.26 -1.86
C SER A 301 20.94 -5.04 -1.60
N ASP A 302 21.47 -3.91 -2.02
CA ASP A 302 22.87 -3.55 -1.79
C ASP A 302 23.16 -3.41 -0.29
N GLN A 303 22.23 -2.80 0.48
CA GLN A 303 22.36 -2.73 1.93
C GLN A 303 22.41 -4.12 2.61
N ILE A 304 21.62 -5.07 2.10
CA ILE A 304 21.62 -6.46 2.59
C ILE A 304 22.95 -7.13 2.23
N MET A 305 23.42 -6.97 0.99
CA MET A 305 24.66 -7.59 0.51
C MET A 305 25.91 -7.04 1.21
N GLU A 306 25.95 -5.75 1.51
CA GLU A 306 27.02 -5.14 2.29
C GLU A 306 27.06 -5.70 3.72
N LEU A 307 25.89 -5.83 4.39
CA LEU A 307 25.82 -6.45 5.71
C LEU A 307 26.26 -7.92 5.70
N ALA A 308 25.95 -8.64 4.62
CA ALA A 308 26.34 -10.04 4.50
C ALA A 308 27.86 -10.26 4.34
N ARG A 309 28.57 -9.23 3.85
CA ARG A 309 30.04 -9.26 3.65
C ARG A 309 30.81 -8.72 4.87
N ALA A 310 30.15 -7.99 5.77
CA ALA A 310 30.72 -7.40 6.98
C ALA A 310 30.73 -8.40 8.16
#